data_6f0c180b6e3e1b9677d703d3874470d8
#
_entry.id   6f0c180b6e3e1b9677d703d3874470d8
#
_cell.length_a   1.000
_cell.length_b   1.000
_cell.length_c   1.000
_cell.angle_alpha   90.00
_cell.angle_beta   90.00
_cell.angle_gamma   90.00
#
_symmetry.space_group_name_H-M   'P 1'
#
loop_
_entity.id
_entity.type
_entity.pdbx_description
1 polymer ?
#
loop_
_entity_poly.entity_id
_entity_poly.type
_entity_poly.pdbx_seq_one_letter_code
_entity_poly.pdbx_strand_id
1 'polypeptide(L)'
;MNQSQNALVNFYNRNASSEMTNETLATSYAAAVGSALAVAFGLATFIQKRYSPAQAKNLLRWVAFPSAVVASSLNCYIVRSPEIKTGVPLVNSDGDEVLPNETSKIAAERGVNSTTFSRALLQAPVYFLPPFLMASISPLKNMILRNPMMRVPMTTYLLLVCFGIGLPASVAIFPQMGEIKVDEAEEKYHNLKDDKNDGKPYAVLYYNKGL
;
A
#
# COMPACT_ATOMS: atom_id res chain seq x y z
N MET A 1 6.89 7.59 12.84
CA MET A 1 7.44 8.05 11.56
C MET A 1 6.80 7.36 10.36
N ASN A 2 6.76 6.02 10.27
CA ASN A 2 6.17 5.32 9.10
C ASN A 2 4.71 5.73 8.81
N GLN A 3 3.84 5.80 9.82
CA GLN A 3 2.43 6.16 9.63
C GLN A 3 2.23 7.63 9.20
N SER A 4 3.05 8.54 9.70
CA SER A 4 3.01 9.95 9.27
C SER A 4 3.45 10.10 7.81
N GLN A 5 4.45 9.33 7.39
CA GLN A 5 4.91 9.28 6.00
C GLN A 5 3.84 8.68 5.09
N ASN A 6 3.20 7.57 5.50
CA ASN A 6 2.09 6.98 4.76
C ASN A 6 0.92 7.96 4.60
N ALA A 7 0.58 8.71 5.65
CA ALA A 7 -0.47 9.73 5.60
C ALA A 7 -0.12 10.84 4.59
N LEU A 8 1.12 11.32 4.59
CA LEU A 8 1.60 12.33 3.63
C LEU A 8 1.59 11.80 2.19
N VAL A 9 2.11 10.59 1.97
CA VAL A 9 2.10 9.97 0.64
C VAL A 9 0.67 9.81 0.13
N ASN A 10 -0.24 9.33 0.96
CA ASN A 10 -1.64 9.20 0.57
C ASN A 10 -2.30 10.56 0.30
N PHE A 11 -1.93 11.60 1.07
CA PHE A 11 -2.44 12.96 0.85
C PHE A 11 -1.99 13.53 -0.51
N TYR A 12 -0.73 13.32 -0.90
CA TYR A 12 -0.20 13.86 -2.17
C TYR A 12 -0.57 13.00 -3.40
N ASN A 13 -0.76 11.69 -3.23
CA ASN A 13 -1.06 10.77 -4.33
C ASN A 13 -2.57 10.52 -4.53
N ARG A 14 -3.44 11.25 -3.82
CA ARG A 14 -4.89 11.13 -4.00
C ARG A 14 -5.32 11.59 -5.39
N ASN A 15 -6.36 11.00 -5.93
CA ASN A 15 -7.03 11.53 -7.12
C ASN A 15 -7.61 12.92 -6.81
N ALA A 16 -7.46 13.86 -7.73
CA ALA A 16 -7.88 15.25 -7.56
C ALA A 16 -9.40 15.43 -7.30
N SER A 17 -10.20 14.41 -7.64
CA SER A 17 -11.65 14.38 -7.42
C SER A 17 -12.08 14.07 -5.98
N SER A 18 -11.18 13.69 -5.10
CA SER A 18 -11.48 13.31 -3.72
C SER A 18 -11.06 14.42 -2.74
N GLU A 19 -12.02 15.14 -2.19
CA GLU A 19 -11.77 16.07 -1.08
C GLU A 19 -11.46 15.30 0.20
N MET A 20 -10.18 15.32 0.60
CA MET A 20 -9.77 14.75 1.88
C MET A 20 -9.88 15.82 2.96
N THR A 21 -10.82 15.65 3.90
CA THR A 21 -10.94 16.52 5.05
C THR A 21 -9.85 16.22 6.09
N ASN A 22 -9.49 17.22 6.88
CA ASN A 22 -8.56 17.02 8.01
C ASN A 22 -9.09 15.99 9.02
N GLU A 23 -10.41 15.86 9.15
CA GLU A 23 -11.06 14.87 9.99
C GLU A 23 -10.83 13.44 9.46
N THR A 24 -10.97 13.21 8.16
CA THR A 24 -10.68 11.92 7.54
C THR A 24 -9.22 11.54 7.71
N LEU A 25 -8.31 12.52 7.55
CA LEU A 25 -6.87 12.28 7.75
C LEU A 25 -6.56 11.90 9.22
N ALA A 26 -7.12 12.63 10.18
CA ALA A 26 -6.92 12.35 11.61
C ALA A 26 -7.52 10.99 12.00
N THR A 27 -8.72 10.68 11.53
CA THR A 27 -9.40 9.40 11.80
C THR A 27 -8.63 8.22 11.21
N SER A 28 -8.17 8.33 9.96
CA SER A 28 -7.37 7.28 9.32
C SER A 28 -6.03 7.05 10.02
N TYR A 29 -5.38 8.14 10.46
CA TYR A 29 -4.14 8.04 11.23
C TYR A 29 -4.38 7.36 12.60
N ALA A 30 -5.42 7.77 13.33
CA ALA A 30 -5.76 7.17 14.62
C ALA A 30 -6.13 5.69 14.47
N ALA A 31 -6.91 5.33 13.45
CA ALA A 31 -7.26 3.94 13.15
C ALA A 31 -6.02 3.11 12.79
N ALA A 32 -5.11 3.64 11.97
CA ALA A 32 -3.88 2.95 11.61
C ALA A 32 -2.95 2.71 12.83
N VAL A 33 -2.77 3.73 13.67
CA VAL A 33 -1.95 3.60 14.89
C VAL A 33 -2.64 2.65 15.88
N GLY A 34 -3.94 2.81 16.12
CA GLY A 34 -4.71 1.96 17.05
C GLY A 34 -4.70 0.48 16.62
N SER A 35 -4.91 0.20 15.33
CA SER A 35 -4.85 -1.16 14.79
C SER A 35 -3.44 -1.77 14.89
N ALA A 36 -2.39 -0.98 14.59
CA ALA A 36 -1.02 -1.44 14.74
C ALA A 36 -0.71 -1.85 16.19
N LEU A 37 -1.12 -1.02 17.15
CA LEU A 37 -0.94 -1.31 18.57
C LEU A 37 -1.76 -2.52 19.00
N ALA A 38 -3.02 -2.64 18.59
CA ALA A 38 -3.88 -3.78 18.90
C ALA A 38 -3.27 -5.10 18.37
N VAL A 39 -2.80 -5.13 17.13
CA VAL A 39 -2.12 -6.30 16.56
C VAL A 39 -0.81 -6.59 17.28
N ALA A 40 0.01 -5.56 17.56
CA ALA A 40 1.29 -5.74 18.24
C ALA A 40 1.12 -6.32 19.66
N PHE A 41 0.24 -5.71 20.47
CA PHE A 41 -0.01 -6.17 21.82
C PHE A 41 -0.74 -7.52 21.86
N GLY A 42 -1.72 -7.73 20.97
CA GLY A 42 -2.46 -8.99 20.86
C GLY A 42 -1.51 -10.15 20.52
N LEU A 43 -0.68 -10.01 19.49
CA LEU A 43 0.30 -11.02 19.09
C LEU A 43 1.38 -11.22 20.16
N ALA A 44 1.90 -10.14 20.74
CA ALA A 44 2.92 -10.25 21.78
C ALA A 44 2.38 -11.00 23.03
N THR A 45 1.17 -10.67 23.48
CA THR A 45 0.51 -11.34 24.61
C THR A 45 0.22 -12.81 24.30
N PHE A 46 -0.28 -13.10 23.11
CA PHE A 46 -0.52 -14.48 22.66
C PHE A 46 0.77 -15.30 22.65
N ILE A 47 1.87 -14.75 22.06
CA ILE A 47 3.16 -15.42 22.00
C ILE A 47 3.71 -15.67 23.39
N GLN A 48 3.68 -14.68 24.29
CA GLN A 48 4.20 -14.80 25.65
C GLN A 48 3.41 -15.82 26.51
N LYS A 49 2.11 -15.95 26.29
CA LYS A 49 1.28 -16.93 27.01
C LYS A 49 1.40 -18.36 26.49
N ARG A 50 1.72 -18.52 25.18
CA ARG A 50 1.66 -19.83 24.52
C ARG A 50 3.00 -20.53 24.38
N TYR A 51 4.10 -19.77 24.35
CA TYR A 51 5.44 -20.29 24.06
C TYR A 51 6.39 -20.09 25.22
N SER A 52 7.43 -20.94 25.28
CA SER A 52 8.51 -20.78 26.26
C SER A 52 9.27 -19.46 26.07
N PRO A 53 9.91 -18.90 27.10
CA PRO A 53 10.61 -17.61 27.03
C PRO A 53 11.63 -17.53 25.88
N ALA A 54 12.34 -18.61 25.59
CA ALA A 54 13.33 -18.66 24.51
C ALA A 54 12.66 -18.62 23.12
N GLN A 55 11.57 -19.35 22.94
CA GLN A 55 10.78 -19.34 21.70
C GLN A 55 10.04 -18.01 21.53
N ALA A 56 9.44 -17.47 22.59
CA ALA A 56 8.76 -16.19 22.57
C ALA A 56 9.69 -15.05 22.14
N LYS A 57 10.93 -15.00 22.65
CA LYS A 57 11.94 -14.01 22.25
C LYS A 57 12.21 -14.02 20.74
N ASN A 58 12.21 -15.19 20.12
CA ASN A 58 12.41 -15.32 18.67
C ASN A 58 11.17 -14.89 17.87
N LEU A 59 9.98 -15.27 18.30
CA LEU A 59 8.72 -14.93 17.62
C LEU A 59 8.36 -13.44 17.74
N LEU A 60 8.64 -12.82 18.88
CA LEU A 60 8.39 -11.39 19.11
C LEU A 60 9.10 -10.46 18.10
N ARG A 61 10.20 -10.91 17.51
CA ARG A 61 10.90 -10.14 16.46
C ARG A 61 10.03 -9.91 15.21
N TRP A 62 9.11 -10.82 14.95
CA TRP A 62 8.27 -10.78 13.75
C TRP A 62 6.94 -10.06 13.94
N VAL A 63 6.59 -9.69 15.16
CA VAL A 63 5.32 -8.99 15.48
C VAL A 63 5.21 -7.64 14.76
N ALA A 64 6.31 -6.95 14.55
CA ALA A 64 6.34 -5.66 13.87
C ALA A 64 5.81 -5.72 12.42
N PHE A 65 6.09 -6.82 11.71
CA PHE A 65 5.67 -6.99 10.33
C PHE A 65 4.14 -7.03 10.16
N PRO A 66 3.39 -7.96 10.76
CA PRO A 66 1.93 -7.99 10.62
C PRO A 66 1.27 -6.71 11.16
N SER A 67 1.82 -6.11 12.23
CA SER A 67 1.32 -4.84 12.74
C SER A 67 1.46 -3.70 11.73
N ALA A 68 2.60 -3.64 11.03
CA ALA A 68 2.83 -2.64 9.99
C ALA A 68 1.96 -2.88 8.75
N VAL A 69 1.77 -4.14 8.35
CA VAL A 69 0.89 -4.52 7.23
C VAL A 69 -0.53 -4.04 7.51
N VAL A 70 -1.10 -4.40 8.67
CA VAL A 70 -2.47 -3.99 9.04
C VAL A 70 -2.60 -2.47 9.10
N ALA A 71 -1.65 -1.80 9.77
CA ALA A 71 -1.69 -0.34 9.90
C ALA A 71 -1.63 0.38 8.56
N SER A 72 -0.72 -0.05 7.67
CA SER A 72 -0.52 0.57 6.36
C SER A 72 -1.71 0.34 5.43
N SER A 73 -2.22 -0.89 5.40
CA SER A 73 -3.37 -1.28 4.60
C SER A 73 -4.64 -0.56 5.06
N LEU A 74 -4.90 -0.54 6.37
CA LEU A 74 -6.08 0.12 6.93
C LEU A 74 -6.03 1.64 6.72
N ASN A 75 -4.88 2.27 6.92
CA ASN A 75 -4.70 3.68 6.62
C ASN A 75 -5.03 3.99 5.16
N CYS A 76 -4.46 3.24 4.21
CA CYS A 76 -4.70 3.41 2.79
C CYS A 76 -6.20 3.23 2.45
N TYR A 77 -6.82 2.17 2.95
CA TYR A 77 -8.22 1.87 2.68
C TYR A 77 -9.16 2.96 3.23
N ILE A 78 -8.98 3.39 4.48
CA ILE A 78 -9.83 4.44 5.09
C ILE A 78 -9.69 5.77 4.35
N VAL A 79 -8.46 6.19 4.05
CA VAL A 79 -8.19 7.45 3.36
C VAL A 79 -8.83 7.47 1.97
N ARG A 80 -8.83 6.33 1.26
CA ARG A 80 -9.30 6.22 -0.11
C ARG A 80 -10.72 5.68 -0.26
N SER A 81 -11.34 5.19 0.82
CA SER A 81 -12.72 4.70 0.79
C SER A 81 -13.76 5.69 0.24
N PRO A 82 -13.62 7.02 0.39
CA PRO A 82 -14.52 7.97 -0.28
C PRO A 82 -14.51 7.86 -1.81
N GLU A 83 -13.37 7.49 -2.42
CA GLU A 83 -13.26 7.31 -3.88
C GLU A 83 -14.18 6.19 -4.39
N ILE A 84 -14.46 5.17 -3.58
CA ILE A 84 -15.39 4.09 -3.93
C ILE A 84 -16.84 4.63 -4.10
N LYS A 85 -17.18 5.65 -3.33
CA LYS A 85 -18.52 6.28 -3.39
C LYS A 85 -18.65 7.25 -4.56
N THR A 86 -17.60 8.03 -4.81
CA THR A 86 -17.58 9.04 -5.88
C THR A 86 -17.28 8.41 -7.25
N GLY A 87 -16.56 7.28 -7.29
CA GLY A 87 -16.04 6.68 -8.50
C GLY A 87 -14.78 7.37 -9.03
N VAL A 88 -14.20 6.80 -10.08
CA VAL A 88 -13.07 7.37 -10.83
C VAL A 88 -13.42 7.42 -12.32
N PRO A 89 -12.93 8.42 -13.08
CA PRO A 89 -13.18 8.48 -14.51
C PRO A 89 -12.51 7.30 -15.23
N LEU A 90 -13.15 6.78 -16.26
CA LEU A 90 -12.57 5.83 -17.19
C LEU A 90 -12.03 6.56 -18.41
N VAL A 91 -10.84 6.15 -18.83
CA VAL A 91 -10.14 6.73 -19.97
C VAL A 91 -9.86 5.66 -21.04
N ASN A 92 -9.68 6.10 -22.27
CA ASN A 92 -9.23 5.24 -23.36
C ASN A 92 -7.70 5.03 -23.32
N SER A 93 -7.13 4.33 -24.29
CA SER A 93 -5.69 4.11 -24.43
C SER A 93 -4.87 5.40 -24.56
N ASP A 94 -5.47 6.47 -25.02
CA ASP A 94 -4.84 7.78 -25.24
C ASP A 94 -4.89 8.67 -24.00
N GLY A 95 -5.65 8.25 -22.96
CA GLY A 95 -5.84 9.01 -21.73
C GLY A 95 -7.02 9.98 -21.76
N ASP A 96 -7.85 9.95 -22.81
CA ASP A 96 -9.04 10.78 -22.90
C ASP A 96 -10.20 10.14 -22.15
N GLU A 97 -10.98 10.93 -21.42
CA GLU A 97 -12.18 10.45 -20.72
C GLU A 97 -13.21 9.93 -21.74
N VAL A 98 -13.67 8.70 -21.53
CA VAL A 98 -14.63 8.05 -22.44
C VAL A 98 -16.04 8.63 -22.28
N LEU A 99 -16.42 8.99 -21.04
CA LEU A 99 -17.65 9.71 -20.72
C LEU A 99 -17.32 10.90 -19.81
N PRO A 100 -17.32 12.13 -20.34
CA PRO A 100 -17.08 13.32 -19.55
C PRO A 100 -18.07 13.46 -18.39
N ASN A 101 -17.58 13.77 -17.20
CA ASN A 101 -18.34 13.92 -15.96
C ASN A 101 -18.98 12.64 -15.40
N GLU A 102 -18.69 11.47 -15.97
CA GLU A 102 -19.14 10.18 -15.46
C GLU A 102 -17.99 9.41 -14.81
N THR A 103 -18.31 8.70 -13.73
CA THR A 103 -17.32 7.95 -12.96
C THR A 103 -17.73 6.49 -12.78
N SER A 104 -16.75 5.58 -12.68
CA SER A 104 -16.96 4.17 -12.38
C SER A 104 -16.65 3.89 -10.92
N LYS A 105 -17.61 3.35 -10.19
CA LYS A 105 -17.44 2.88 -8.81
C LYS A 105 -16.74 1.54 -8.77
N ILE A 106 -16.98 0.69 -9.76
CA ILE A 106 -16.32 -0.63 -9.88
C ILE A 106 -14.82 -0.44 -10.08
N ALA A 107 -14.41 0.49 -10.96
CA ALA A 107 -13.02 0.81 -11.18
C ALA A 107 -12.37 1.43 -9.92
N ALA A 108 -13.09 2.32 -9.22
CA ALA A 108 -12.62 2.91 -7.97
C ALA A 108 -12.38 1.85 -6.89
N GLU A 109 -13.31 0.91 -6.70
CA GLU A 109 -13.17 -0.18 -5.74
C GLU A 109 -11.95 -1.06 -6.07
N ARG A 110 -11.77 -1.44 -7.34
CA ARG A 110 -10.60 -2.19 -7.80
C ARG A 110 -9.30 -1.41 -7.57
N GLY A 111 -9.30 -0.11 -7.84
CA GLY A 111 -8.16 0.78 -7.60
C GLY A 111 -7.77 0.85 -6.13
N VAL A 112 -8.73 1.10 -5.25
CA VAL A 112 -8.50 1.17 -3.80
C VAL A 112 -8.01 -0.17 -3.25
N ASN A 113 -8.61 -1.29 -3.64
CA ASN A 113 -8.21 -2.62 -3.21
C ASN A 113 -6.79 -2.97 -3.70
N SER A 114 -6.47 -2.67 -4.96
CA SER A 114 -5.14 -2.90 -5.54
C SER A 114 -4.06 -2.09 -4.82
N THR A 115 -4.33 -0.81 -4.55
CA THR A 115 -3.41 0.06 -3.82
C THR A 115 -3.22 -0.40 -2.37
N THR A 116 -4.30 -0.79 -1.71
CA THR A 116 -4.24 -1.33 -0.34
C THR A 116 -3.38 -2.58 -0.27
N PHE A 117 -3.51 -3.49 -1.26
CA PHE A 117 -2.68 -4.69 -1.36
C PHE A 117 -1.22 -4.35 -1.65
N SER A 118 -0.94 -3.39 -2.54
CA SER A 118 0.43 -2.95 -2.81
C SER A 118 1.13 -2.41 -1.56
N ARG A 119 0.39 -1.68 -0.70
CA ARG A 119 0.90 -1.20 0.59
C ARG A 119 1.23 -2.33 1.56
N ALA A 120 0.42 -3.40 1.59
CA ALA A 120 0.71 -4.60 2.37
C ALA A 120 2.01 -5.27 1.89
N LEU A 121 2.16 -5.44 0.58
CA LEU A 121 3.31 -6.10 -0.02
C LEU A 121 4.61 -5.31 0.19
N LEU A 122 4.55 -3.98 0.12
CA LEU A 122 5.71 -3.09 0.34
C LEU A 122 6.34 -3.28 1.73
N GLN A 123 5.57 -3.71 2.73
CA GLN A 123 6.11 -3.95 4.07
C GLN A 123 7.08 -5.13 4.12
N ALA A 124 6.92 -6.13 3.25
CA ALA A 124 7.74 -7.34 3.29
C ALA A 124 9.24 -7.06 3.09
N PRO A 125 9.72 -6.39 2.03
CA PRO A 125 11.14 -6.10 1.88
C PRO A 125 11.68 -5.21 3.00
N VAL A 126 10.88 -4.25 3.49
CA VAL A 126 11.31 -3.33 4.56
C VAL A 126 11.57 -4.07 5.87
N TYR A 127 10.77 -5.09 6.22
CA TYR A 127 10.89 -5.81 7.47
C TYR A 127 11.77 -7.05 7.40
N PHE A 128 11.89 -7.71 6.24
CA PHE A 128 12.66 -8.95 6.11
C PHE A 128 14.09 -8.73 5.59
N LEU A 129 14.31 -7.81 4.64
CA LEU A 129 15.63 -7.63 4.05
C LEU A 129 16.71 -7.14 5.05
N PRO A 130 16.48 -6.14 5.91
CA PRO A 130 17.51 -5.67 6.83
C PRO A 130 18.05 -6.77 7.76
N PRO A 131 17.20 -7.53 8.50
CA PRO A 131 17.71 -8.59 9.35
C PRO A 131 18.36 -9.73 8.55
N PHE A 132 17.85 -10.03 7.35
CA PHE A 132 18.44 -11.02 6.45
C PHE A 132 19.83 -10.59 5.99
N LEU A 133 20.01 -9.35 5.52
CA LEU A 133 21.29 -8.81 5.09
C LEU A 133 22.30 -8.76 6.25
N MET A 134 21.86 -8.35 7.44
CA MET A 134 22.71 -8.35 8.64
C MET A 134 23.16 -9.74 9.06
N ALA A 135 22.35 -10.77 8.80
CA ALA A 135 22.72 -12.16 9.12
C ALA A 135 23.61 -12.79 8.05
N SER A 136 23.38 -12.45 6.77
CA SER A 136 24.01 -13.11 5.62
C SER A 136 25.33 -12.47 5.20
N ILE A 137 25.49 -11.17 5.38
CA ILE A 137 26.68 -10.44 4.96
C ILE A 137 27.74 -10.48 6.09
N SER A 138 28.78 -11.28 5.91
CA SER A 138 29.84 -11.50 6.92
C SER A 138 30.47 -10.19 7.46
N PRO A 139 30.84 -9.18 6.64
CA PRO A 139 31.35 -7.92 7.15
C PRO A 139 30.39 -7.18 8.08
N LEU A 140 29.10 -7.13 7.76
CA LEU A 140 28.06 -6.50 8.60
C LEU A 140 27.88 -7.24 9.91
N LYS A 141 27.81 -8.56 9.85
CA LYS A 141 27.71 -9.43 11.03
C LYS A 141 28.90 -9.21 11.95
N ASN A 142 30.13 -9.24 11.43
CA ASN A 142 31.35 -9.06 12.19
C ASN A 142 31.47 -7.66 12.82
N MET A 143 31.05 -6.62 12.10
CA MET A 143 31.02 -5.25 12.61
C MET A 143 30.09 -5.12 13.82
N ILE A 144 28.89 -5.72 13.76
CA ILE A 144 27.92 -5.70 14.87
C ILE A 144 28.41 -6.53 16.05
N LEU A 145 29.10 -7.67 15.81
CA LEU A 145 29.67 -8.49 16.87
C LEU A 145 30.81 -7.77 17.61
N ARG A 146 31.61 -7.00 16.87
CA ARG A 146 32.70 -6.20 17.46
C ARG A 146 32.22 -4.96 18.20
N ASN A 147 31.16 -4.31 17.68
CA ASN A 147 30.56 -3.12 18.28
C ASN A 147 29.04 -3.19 18.25
N PRO A 148 28.37 -3.67 19.32
CA PRO A 148 26.93 -3.80 19.40
C PRO A 148 26.16 -2.49 19.22
N MET A 149 26.76 -1.33 19.54
CA MET A 149 26.15 -0.02 19.34
C MET A 149 25.93 0.31 17.84
N MET A 150 26.70 -0.29 16.94
CA MET A 150 26.54 -0.11 15.49
C MET A 150 25.27 -0.80 14.94
N ARG A 151 24.61 -1.63 15.73
CA ARG A 151 23.40 -2.34 15.30
C ARG A 151 22.27 -1.39 14.93
N VAL A 152 22.02 -0.37 15.76
CA VAL A 152 20.90 0.59 15.52
C VAL A 152 21.14 1.44 14.26
N PRO A 153 22.26 2.17 14.11
CA PRO A 153 22.50 2.97 12.92
C PRO A 153 22.56 2.13 11.65
N MET A 154 23.14 0.92 11.71
CA MET A 154 23.18 0.02 10.55
C MET A 154 21.80 -0.50 10.17
N THR A 155 20.98 -0.88 11.14
CA THR A 155 19.57 -1.26 10.87
C THR A 155 18.80 -0.11 10.24
N THR A 156 18.97 1.13 10.76
CA THR A 156 18.32 2.32 10.22
C THR A 156 18.79 2.58 8.78
N TYR A 157 20.06 2.50 8.50
CA TYR A 157 20.61 2.65 7.15
C TYR A 157 20.02 1.61 6.17
N LEU A 158 20.04 0.33 6.56
CA LEU A 158 19.47 -0.74 5.74
C LEU A 158 17.95 -0.57 5.52
N LEU A 159 17.21 -0.11 6.53
CA LEU A 159 15.79 0.21 6.39
C LEU A 159 15.56 1.31 5.35
N LEU A 160 16.35 2.38 5.37
CA LEU A 160 16.26 3.46 4.39
C LEU A 160 16.59 2.97 2.97
N VAL A 161 17.63 2.16 2.81
CA VAL A 161 18.00 1.57 1.52
C VAL A 161 16.91 0.62 1.02
N CYS A 162 16.42 -0.29 1.86
CA CYS A 162 15.35 -1.23 1.50
C CYS A 162 14.05 -0.51 1.14
N PHE A 163 13.73 0.58 1.84
CA PHE A 163 12.57 1.41 1.52
C PHE A 163 12.76 2.18 0.21
N GLY A 164 13.94 2.77 0.00
CA GLY A 164 14.28 3.52 -1.21
C GLY A 164 14.26 2.67 -2.48
N ILE A 165 14.62 1.38 -2.38
CA ILE A 165 14.54 0.41 -3.49
C ILE A 165 13.13 -0.21 -3.56
N GLY A 166 12.55 -0.53 -2.42
CA GLY A 166 11.25 -1.20 -2.32
C GLY A 166 10.10 -0.37 -2.86
N LEU A 167 10.14 0.95 -2.69
CA LEU A 167 9.09 1.84 -3.19
C LEU A 167 9.02 1.86 -4.72
N PRO A 168 10.11 2.14 -5.48
CA PRO A 168 10.10 2.05 -6.93
C PRO A 168 9.76 0.65 -7.45
N ALA A 169 10.27 -0.42 -6.79
CA ALA A 169 9.94 -1.80 -7.15
C ALA A 169 8.45 -2.10 -6.97
N SER A 170 7.83 -1.60 -5.90
CA SER A 170 6.39 -1.74 -5.66
C SER A 170 5.57 -1.04 -6.75
N VAL A 171 5.96 0.17 -7.15
CA VAL A 171 5.30 0.91 -8.24
C VAL A 171 5.46 0.18 -9.58
N ALA A 172 6.63 -0.43 -9.84
CA ALA A 172 6.87 -1.19 -11.05
C ALA A 172 6.01 -2.47 -11.13
N ILE A 173 5.77 -3.16 -9.99
CA ILE A 173 4.92 -4.35 -9.92
C ILE A 173 3.43 -3.99 -10.05
N PHE A 174 3.04 -2.83 -9.52
CA PHE A 174 1.67 -2.33 -9.55
C PHE A 174 1.58 -1.09 -10.45
N PRO A 175 1.37 -1.23 -11.76
CA PRO A 175 1.27 -0.09 -12.66
C PRO A 175 0.16 0.86 -12.22
N GLN A 176 0.41 2.16 -12.37
CA GLN A 176 -0.49 3.22 -11.93
C GLN A 176 -1.84 3.16 -12.63
N MET A 177 -1.83 2.81 -13.92
CA MET A 177 -3.06 2.60 -14.68
C MET A 177 -3.57 1.16 -14.48
N GLY A 178 -4.84 1.04 -14.15
CA GLY A 178 -5.56 -0.22 -14.10
C GLY A 178 -6.36 -0.42 -15.37
N GLU A 179 -6.55 -1.67 -15.74
CA GLU A 179 -7.38 -2.09 -16.86
C GLU A 179 -8.70 -2.66 -16.34
N ILE A 180 -9.80 -2.35 -17.00
CA ILE A 180 -11.11 -2.93 -16.77
C ILE A 180 -11.74 -3.28 -18.11
N LYS A 181 -12.24 -4.50 -18.24
CA LYS A 181 -13.02 -4.87 -19.41
C LYS A 181 -14.35 -4.16 -19.37
N VAL A 182 -14.83 -3.76 -20.55
CA VAL A 182 -16.09 -3.00 -20.67
C VAL A 182 -17.27 -3.80 -20.12
N ASP A 183 -17.29 -5.12 -20.30
CA ASP A 183 -18.31 -6.03 -19.77
C ASP A 183 -18.30 -6.16 -18.23
N GLU A 184 -17.19 -5.80 -17.60
CA GLU A 184 -17.03 -5.80 -16.13
C GLU A 184 -17.28 -4.40 -15.51
N ALA A 185 -17.41 -3.37 -16.33
CA ALA A 185 -17.77 -2.02 -15.91
C ALA A 185 -19.29 -1.86 -15.79
N GLU A 186 -19.73 -0.67 -15.36
CA GLU A 186 -21.17 -0.36 -15.32
C GLU A 186 -21.79 -0.35 -16.72
N GLU A 187 -23.08 -0.72 -16.85
CA GLU A 187 -23.83 -0.84 -18.11
C GLU A 187 -23.70 0.39 -19.02
N LYS A 188 -23.54 1.58 -18.45
CA LYS A 188 -23.39 2.83 -19.19
C LYS A 188 -22.14 2.85 -20.11
N TYR A 189 -21.16 1.99 -19.86
CA TYR A 189 -19.93 1.88 -20.66
C TYR A 189 -20.02 0.80 -21.75
N HIS A 190 -21.00 -0.13 -21.71
CA HIS A 190 -21.04 -1.31 -22.57
C HIS A 190 -21.24 -1.01 -24.06
N ASN A 191 -21.93 0.10 -24.41
CA ASN A 191 -22.27 0.42 -25.78
C ASN A 191 -21.46 1.56 -26.38
N LEU A 192 -20.37 1.95 -25.71
CA LEU A 192 -19.54 3.04 -26.19
C LEU A 192 -18.66 2.60 -27.35
N LYS A 193 -18.60 3.46 -28.36
CA LYS A 193 -17.81 3.25 -29.57
C LYS A 193 -16.58 4.15 -29.53
N ASP A 194 -15.49 3.63 -30.04
CA ASP A 194 -14.26 4.38 -30.20
C ASP A 194 -14.31 5.13 -31.53
N ASP A 195 -14.54 6.44 -31.46
CA ASP A 195 -14.59 7.31 -32.63
C ASP A 195 -13.26 7.36 -33.41
N LYS A 196 -12.15 7.05 -32.73
CA LYS A 196 -10.81 7.01 -33.33
C LYS A 196 -10.47 5.66 -33.97
N ASN A 197 -11.24 4.62 -33.70
CA ASN A 197 -11.00 3.24 -34.16
C ASN A 197 -12.19 2.71 -34.98
N ASP A 198 -12.55 3.44 -36.04
CA ASP A 198 -13.64 3.06 -36.97
C ASP A 198 -15.00 2.77 -36.28
N GLY A 199 -15.28 3.38 -35.13
CA GLY A 199 -16.55 3.18 -34.41
C GLY A 199 -16.69 1.77 -33.80
N LYS A 200 -15.59 1.03 -33.62
CA LYS A 200 -15.61 -0.26 -32.91
C LYS A 200 -15.89 -0.07 -31.44
N PRO A 201 -16.60 -1.00 -30.79
CA PRO A 201 -16.81 -0.93 -29.36
C PRO A 201 -15.48 -1.05 -28.60
N TYR A 202 -15.38 -0.33 -27.48
CA TYR A 202 -14.25 -0.50 -26.56
C TYR A 202 -14.27 -1.92 -25.98
N ALA A 203 -13.12 -2.58 -25.94
CA ALA A 203 -12.95 -3.87 -25.27
C ALA A 203 -12.43 -3.70 -23.83
N VAL A 204 -11.51 -2.74 -23.65
CA VAL A 204 -10.85 -2.43 -22.38
C VAL A 204 -10.80 -0.93 -22.17
N LEU A 205 -11.06 -0.50 -20.97
CA LEU A 205 -10.91 0.87 -20.50
C LEU A 205 -9.86 0.93 -19.39
N TYR A 206 -9.33 2.10 -19.15
CA TYR A 206 -8.27 2.33 -18.18
C TYR A 206 -8.74 3.28 -17.07
N TYR A 207 -8.16 3.14 -15.89
CA TYR A 207 -8.42 4.03 -14.76
C TYR A 207 -7.16 4.22 -13.93
N ASN A 208 -7.04 5.38 -13.30
CA ASN A 208 -5.93 5.67 -12.40
C ASN A 208 -6.15 4.99 -11.05
N LYS A 209 -5.24 4.08 -10.66
CA LYS A 209 -5.29 3.41 -9.36
C LYS A 209 -4.90 4.33 -8.19
N GLY A 210 -4.25 5.47 -8.44
CA GLY A 210 -3.76 6.39 -7.41
C GLY A 210 -2.64 5.78 -6.53
N LEU A 211 -1.71 5.08 -7.13
CA LEU A 211 -0.57 4.42 -6.46
C LEU A 211 0.50 5.42 -6.00
#